data_555dd39199faf42236503241d3f3decb
#
_entry.id   555dd39199faf42236503241d3f3decb
#
_cell.length_a   1.000
_cell.length_b   1.000
_cell.length_c   1.000
_cell.angle_alpha   90.00
_cell.angle_beta   90.00
_cell.angle_gamma   90.00
#
_symmetry.space_group_name_H-M   'P 1'
#
loop_
_entity.id
_entity.type
_entity.pdbx_description
1 polymer ?
#
loop_
_entity_poly.entity_id
_entity_poly.type
_entity_poly.pdbx_seq_one_letter_code
_entity_poly.pdbx_strand_id
1 'polypeptide(L)'
;MSKPTQQGITFSKNDVEIIARETLYRGFFSLDLYRFRHRLFNGGMSGEITREIFERGHAAVLLPFDPVRDEVVLVEQIRIAAYDTSESPWLLEMVAGMIEAGETVEDVARREALEEAGLEVVRTKPILSYLASPGGTSERLSILVGEVDASTAKGIHGLAEENENIRVHVVSREQAYQWVEEGKIDNAASVIALQWLQLHYHNLRNEWTK
;
A
#
# COMPACT_ATOMS: atom_id res chain seq x y z
N MET A 1 -4.83 9.59 32.85
CA MET A 1 -6.13 9.52 32.15
C MET A 1 -5.99 8.48 31.04
N SER A 2 -6.67 7.34 31.15
CA SER A 2 -6.70 6.30 30.13
C SER A 2 -7.42 6.85 28.88
N LYS A 3 -6.79 6.73 27.70
CA LYS A 3 -7.48 7.01 26.44
C LYS A 3 -8.72 6.11 26.36
N PRO A 4 -9.85 6.60 25.83
CA PRO A 4 -11.05 5.77 25.67
C PRO A 4 -10.68 4.57 24.81
N THR A 5 -11.01 3.37 25.31
CA THR A 5 -10.94 2.11 24.54
C THR A 5 -11.74 2.30 23.26
N GLN A 6 -11.14 2.03 22.12
CA GLN A 6 -11.84 2.05 20.84
C GLN A 6 -13.04 1.11 20.94
N GLN A 7 -14.23 1.63 20.70
CA GLN A 7 -15.47 0.86 20.83
C GLN A 7 -15.38 -0.42 19.96
N GLY A 8 -15.50 -1.61 20.58
CA GLY A 8 -15.38 -2.90 19.91
C GLY A 8 -14.03 -3.64 20.10
N ILE A 9 -13.01 -3.01 20.71
CA ILE A 9 -11.72 -3.66 21.01
C ILE A 9 -11.57 -3.81 22.52
N THR A 10 -11.42 -5.06 23.00
CA THR A 10 -11.34 -5.38 24.43
C THR A 10 -9.96 -5.12 25.01
N PHE A 11 -8.89 -5.44 24.26
CA PHE A 11 -7.50 -5.40 24.72
C PHE A 11 -6.67 -4.35 24.01
N SER A 12 -5.53 -4.03 24.60
CA SER A 12 -4.54 -3.07 24.10
C SER A 12 -3.14 -3.68 24.07
N LYS A 13 -2.14 -2.90 23.67
CA LYS A 13 -0.72 -3.32 23.75
C LYS A 13 -0.29 -3.71 25.17
N ASN A 14 -0.93 -3.15 26.21
CA ASN A 14 -0.62 -3.47 27.60
C ASN A 14 -1.08 -4.87 28.02
N ASP A 15 -1.88 -5.52 27.20
CA ASP A 15 -2.38 -6.87 27.41
C ASP A 15 -1.51 -7.92 26.70
N VAL A 16 -0.37 -7.49 26.12
CA VAL A 16 0.65 -8.33 25.49
C VAL A 16 1.97 -8.17 26.25
N GLU A 17 2.56 -9.29 26.64
CA GLU A 17 3.89 -9.40 27.23
C GLU A 17 4.87 -9.92 26.18
N ILE A 18 5.78 -9.07 25.71
CA ILE A 18 6.87 -9.50 24.82
C ILE A 18 7.99 -10.07 25.67
N ILE A 19 8.24 -11.38 25.53
CA ILE A 19 9.28 -12.11 26.25
C ILE A 19 10.64 -11.93 25.58
N ALA A 20 10.67 -12.07 24.25
CA ALA A 20 11.88 -11.89 23.45
C ALA A 20 11.54 -11.53 22.00
N ARG A 21 12.49 -10.85 21.37
CA ARG A 21 12.54 -10.66 19.92
C ARG A 21 13.95 -11.01 19.45
N GLU A 22 14.05 -11.87 18.45
CA GLU A 22 15.32 -12.35 17.88
C GLU A 22 15.25 -12.24 16.34
N THR A 23 16.28 -11.69 15.71
CA THR A 23 16.37 -11.68 14.25
C THR A 23 16.97 -13.01 13.77
N LEU A 24 16.16 -13.80 13.07
CA LEU A 24 16.57 -15.09 12.50
C LEU A 24 17.34 -14.93 11.20
N TYR A 25 16.97 -13.93 10.39
CA TYR A 25 17.62 -13.62 9.12
C TYR A 25 17.65 -12.11 8.91
N ARG A 26 18.74 -11.61 8.34
CA ARG A 26 18.90 -10.23 7.93
C ARG A 26 19.55 -10.17 6.55
N GLY A 27 18.78 -9.80 5.54
CA GLY A 27 19.20 -9.47 4.19
C GLY A 27 18.76 -8.05 3.85
N PHE A 28 18.20 -7.84 2.65
CA PHE A 28 17.52 -6.59 2.29
C PHE A 28 16.35 -6.32 3.25
N PHE A 29 15.56 -7.36 3.52
CA PHE A 29 14.57 -7.38 4.59
C PHE A 29 15.04 -8.26 5.75
N SER A 30 14.27 -8.36 6.83
CA SER A 30 14.57 -9.24 7.94
C SER A 30 13.39 -10.15 8.30
N LEU A 31 13.73 -11.29 8.95
CA LEU A 31 12.76 -12.19 9.56
C LEU A 31 13.05 -12.23 11.07
N ASP A 32 12.09 -11.79 11.85
CA ASP A 32 12.20 -11.75 13.31
C ASP A 32 11.29 -12.79 13.97
N LEU A 33 11.79 -13.44 15.00
CA LEU A 33 11.04 -14.34 15.87
C LEU A 33 10.60 -13.59 17.12
N TYR A 34 9.31 -13.47 17.32
CA TYR A 34 8.71 -12.94 18.54
C TYR A 34 8.30 -14.09 19.46
N ARG A 35 8.66 -13.99 20.75
CA ARG A 35 8.13 -14.81 21.84
C ARG A 35 7.32 -13.92 22.75
N PHE A 36 6.06 -14.27 22.97
CA PHE A 36 5.13 -13.41 23.72
C PHE A 36 4.01 -14.20 24.38
N ARG A 37 3.27 -13.52 25.28
CA ARG A 37 2.00 -13.96 25.87
C ARG A 37 0.99 -12.83 25.71
N HIS A 38 -0.28 -13.16 25.75
CA HIS A 38 -1.35 -12.18 25.73
C HIS A 38 -2.53 -12.56 26.60
N ARG A 39 -3.36 -11.60 26.95
CA ARG A 39 -4.62 -11.83 27.65
C ARG A 39 -5.57 -12.66 26.81
N LEU A 40 -6.28 -13.59 27.46
CA LEU A 40 -7.31 -14.43 26.86
C LEU A 40 -8.70 -13.82 27.08
N PHE A 41 -9.58 -13.94 26.09
CA PHE A 41 -10.95 -13.44 26.19
C PHE A 41 -11.78 -14.14 27.29
N ASN A 42 -11.43 -15.36 27.63
CA ASN A 42 -12.03 -16.15 28.75
C ASN A 42 -11.31 -15.93 30.08
N GLY A 43 -10.40 -14.99 30.17
CA GLY A 43 -9.64 -14.63 31.36
C GLY A 43 -8.28 -15.32 31.46
N GLY A 44 -7.36 -14.70 32.21
CA GLY A 44 -5.99 -15.15 32.37
C GLY A 44 -5.06 -14.74 31.22
N MET A 45 -3.89 -15.38 31.18
CA MET A 45 -2.86 -15.19 30.17
C MET A 45 -2.68 -16.46 29.35
N SER A 46 -2.31 -16.29 28.07
CA SER A 46 -1.90 -17.41 27.21
C SER A 46 -0.62 -18.08 27.74
N GLY A 47 -0.34 -19.29 27.28
CA GLY A 47 1.03 -19.81 27.28
C GLY A 47 1.95 -18.95 26.42
N GLU A 48 3.24 -19.31 26.41
CA GLU A 48 4.21 -18.69 25.50
C GLU A 48 3.89 -19.07 24.04
N ILE A 49 3.88 -18.08 23.18
CA ILE A 49 3.58 -18.21 21.75
C ILE A 49 4.78 -17.67 20.99
N THR A 50 5.14 -18.33 19.90
CA THR A 50 6.15 -17.85 18.94
C THR A 50 5.51 -17.48 17.61
N ARG A 51 6.00 -16.41 16.97
CA ARG A 51 5.63 -16.02 15.61
C ARG A 51 6.84 -15.49 14.87
N GLU A 52 6.97 -15.91 13.63
CA GLU A 52 7.93 -15.35 12.67
C GLU A 52 7.27 -14.19 11.96
N ILE A 53 7.94 -13.04 11.95
CA ILE A 53 7.44 -11.79 11.35
C ILE A 53 8.42 -11.31 10.31
N PHE A 54 7.93 -11.16 9.08
CA PHE A 54 8.68 -10.55 7.98
C PHE A 54 8.65 -9.02 8.14
N GLU A 55 9.81 -8.45 8.37
CA GLU A 55 10.00 -7.02 8.58
C GLU A 55 10.59 -6.39 7.32
N ARG A 56 9.77 -5.60 6.62
CA ARG A 56 10.14 -4.96 5.37
C ARG A 56 9.90 -3.45 5.34
N GLY A 57 9.56 -2.85 6.48
CA GLY A 57 9.19 -1.45 6.58
C GLY A 57 7.75 -1.18 6.15
N HIS A 58 7.46 0.07 5.85
CA HIS A 58 6.15 0.57 5.46
C HIS A 58 6.23 1.21 4.08
N ALA A 59 5.08 1.33 3.39
CA ALA A 59 5.02 1.90 2.05
C ALA A 59 3.96 3.00 1.93
N ALA A 60 4.23 3.96 1.05
CA ALA A 60 3.26 4.90 0.52
C ALA A 60 2.77 4.40 -0.84
N VAL A 61 1.49 4.56 -1.10
CA VAL A 61 0.84 4.20 -2.36
C VAL A 61 0.09 5.42 -2.87
N LEU A 62 0.24 5.74 -4.13
CA LEU A 62 -0.47 6.83 -4.78
C LEU A 62 -1.38 6.27 -5.87
N LEU A 63 -2.65 6.65 -5.84
CA LEU A 63 -3.58 6.55 -6.95
C LEU A 63 -3.52 7.85 -7.75
N PRO A 64 -2.79 7.92 -8.88
CA PRO A 64 -2.78 9.10 -9.72
C PRO A 64 -4.11 9.19 -10.49
N PHE A 65 -4.84 10.29 -10.29
CA PHE A 65 -6.15 10.52 -10.87
C PHE A 65 -6.23 11.88 -11.56
N ASP A 66 -6.68 11.89 -12.81
CA ASP A 66 -7.02 13.09 -13.57
C ASP A 66 -8.53 13.35 -13.47
N PRO A 67 -8.97 14.35 -12.70
CA PRO A 67 -10.39 14.62 -12.50
C PRO A 67 -11.05 15.27 -13.70
N VAL A 68 -10.27 15.85 -14.62
CA VAL A 68 -10.78 16.50 -15.83
C VAL A 68 -11.10 15.45 -16.89
N ARG A 69 -10.20 14.50 -17.10
CA ARG A 69 -10.30 13.42 -18.09
C ARG A 69 -11.05 12.19 -17.61
N ASP A 70 -11.24 12.06 -16.30
CA ASP A 70 -11.74 10.85 -15.62
C ASP A 70 -10.86 9.63 -15.91
N GLU A 71 -9.55 9.84 -15.80
CA GLU A 71 -8.51 8.86 -16.09
C GLU A 71 -7.65 8.59 -14.85
N VAL A 72 -7.15 7.37 -14.74
CA VAL A 72 -6.15 6.95 -13.75
C VAL A 72 -4.89 6.51 -14.45
N VAL A 73 -3.75 6.67 -13.77
CA VAL A 73 -2.47 6.18 -14.24
C VAL A 73 -2.08 4.95 -13.42
N LEU A 74 -1.80 3.87 -14.12
CA LEU A 74 -1.33 2.61 -13.56
C LEU A 74 0.10 2.36 -14.03
N VAL A 75 0.85 1.63 -13.26
CA VAL A 75 2.18 1.13 -13.61
C VAL A 75 2.13 -0.39 -13.77
N GLU A 76 2.84 -0.91 -14.77
CA GLU A 76 3.01 -2.35 -15.00
C GLU A 76 4.48 -2.69 -14.79
N GLN A 77 4.74 -3.59 -13.84
CA GLN A 77 6.09 -4.04 -13.50
C GLN A 77 6.10 -5.50 -13.03
N ILE A 78 7.29 -6.10 -13.06
CA ILE A 78 7.48 -7.47 -12.58
C ILE A 78 7.44 -7.54 -11.05
N ARG A 79 6.66 -8.50 -10.53
CA ARG A 79 6.65 -8.88 -9.11
C ARG A 79 6.92 -10.38 -9.01
N ILE A 80 8.17 -10.75 -8.79
CA ILE A 80 8.58 -12.16 -8.77
C ILE A 80 7.81 -13.00 -7.73
N ALA A 81 7.30 -12.38 -6.66
CA ALA A 81 6.47 -13.07 -5.68
C ALA A 81 5.13 -13.58 -6.25
N ALA A 82 4.67 -13.03 -7.38
CA ALA A 82 3.45 -13.45 -8.06
C ALA A 82 3.69 -14.58 -9.07
N TYR A 83 4.95 -15.00 -9.30
CA TYR A 83 5.33 -15.94 -10.37
C TYR A 83 4.56 -17.25 -10.33
N ASP A 84 4.39 -17.84 -9.15
CA ASP A 84 3.73 -19.15 -9.01
C ASP A 84 2.22 -19.05 -8.73
N THR A 85 1.69 -17.83 -8.52
CA THR A 85 0.31 -17.63 -8.03
C THR A 85 -0.57 -16.82 -8.97
N SER A 86 0.00 -16.18 -10.00
CA SER A 86 -0.71 -15.38 -11.00
C SER A 86 -0.41 -15.88 -12.41
N GLU A 87 -1.28 -15.57 -13.38
CA GLU A 87 -1.06 -15.91 -14.80
C GLU A 87 0.19 -15.21 -15.36
N SER A 88 0.51 -14.03 -14.83
CA SER A 88 1.69 -13.25 -15.19
C SER A 88 2.28 -12.62 -13.93
N PRO A 89 3.62 -12.62 -13.77
CA PRO A 89 4.27 -11.86 -12.71
C PRO A 89 4.37 -10.35 -13.02
N TRP A 90 3.98 -9.88 -14.20
CA TRP A 90 3.81 -8.46 -14.49
C TRP A 90 2.43 -8.01 -14.02
N LEU A 91 2.42 -7.15 -12.99
CA LEU A 91 1.18 -6.71 -12.37
C LEU A 91 0.87 -5.27 -12.73
N LEU A 92 -0.42 -4.96 -12.87
CA LEU A 92 -0.93 -3.58 -12.91
C LEU A 92 -1.09 -3.08 -11.48
N GLU A 93 -0.39 -1.99 -11.16
CA GLU A 93 -0.29 -1.47 -9.80
C GLU A 93 -0.52 0.04 -9.74
N MET A 94 -0.76 0.53 -8.52
CA MET A 94 -0.59 1.95 -8.19
C MET A 94 0.89 2.27 -8.09
N VAL A 95 1.24 3.55 -8.27
CA VAL A 95 2.57 4.06 -7.91
C VAL A 95 2.82 3.80 -6.43
N ALA A 96 3.98 3.25 -6.07
CA ALA A 96 4.25 2.91 -4.67
C ALA A 96 5.75 2.82 -4.36
N GLY A 97 6.14 3.32 -3.19
CA GLY A 97 7.50 3.20 -2.69
C GLY A 97 7.61 2.98 -1.21
N MET A 98 8.78 2.52 -0.77
CA MET A 98 9.10 2.36 0.65
C MET A 98 9.31 3.73 1.30
N ILE A 99 8.82 3.86 2.53
CA ILE A 99 9.02 5.08 3.33
C ILE A 99 10.37 4.97 4.01
N GLU A 100 11.30 5.84 3.64
CA GLU A 100 12.61 5.92 4.25
C GLU A 100 12.61 6.77 5.52
N ALA A 101 13.72 6.71 6.28
CA ALA A 101 13.84 7.48 7.51
C ALA A 101 13.81 8.99 7.25
N GLY A 102 12.80 9.66 7.80
CA GLY A 102 12.63 11.11 7.67
C GLY A 102 11.67 11.54 6.56
N GLU A 103 11.22 10.61 5.71
CA GLU A 103 10.20 10.90 4.70
C GLU A 103 8.78 10.85 5.29
N THR A 104 7.91 11.69 4.79
CA THR A 104 6.47 11.56 4.99
C THR A 104 5.84 10.70 3.89
N VAL A 105 4.64 10.19 4.12
CA VAL A 105 3.87 9.44 3.10
C VAL A 105 3.67 10.26 1.82
N GLU A 106 3.49 11.58 1.96
CA GLU A 106 3.30 12.48 0.82
C GLU A 106 4.60 12.71 0.04
N ASP A 107 5.74 12.83 0.72
CA ASP A 107 7.06 12.97 0.07
C ASP A 107 7.34 11.77 -0.83
N VAL A 108 7.16 10.56 -0.29
CA VAL A 108 7.32 9.31 -1.05
C VAL A 108 6.36 9.25 -2.23
N ALA A 109 5.08 9.54 -2.01
CA ALA A 109 4.08 9.49 -3.08
C ALA A 109 4.42 10.42 -4.27
N ARG A 110 4.98 11.60 -3.99
CA ARG A 110 5.42 12.57 -5.02
C ARG A 110 6.69 12.13 -5.72
N ARG A 111 7.68 11.63 -4.95
CA ARG A 111 8.94 11.13 -5.50
C ARG A 111 8.70 9.95 -6.44
N GLU A 112 7.94 8.95 -5.98
CA GLU A 112 7.63 7.75 -6.78
C GLU A 112 6.77 8.05 -8.01
N ALA A 113 5.83 9.02 -7.92
CA ALA A 113 5.06 9.44 -9.08
C ALA A 113 5.96 9.98 -10.22
N LEU A 114 7.02 10.69 -9.85
CA LEU A 114 7.98 11.19 -10.82
C LEU A 114 8.89 10.07 -11.36
N GLU A 115 9.39 9.18 -10.50
CA GLU A 115 10.33 8.11 -10.84
C GLU A 115 9.65 6.99 -11.65
N GLU A 116 8.48 6.52 -11.23
CA GLU A 116 7.78 5.39 -11.85
C GLU A 116 6.87 5.78 -13.03
N ALA A 117 6.39 7.03 -13.08
CA ALA A 117 5.39 7.44 -14.08
C ALA A 117 5.66 8.79 -14.76
N GLY A 118 6.72 9.51 -14.37
CA GLY A 118 7.03 10.84 -14.89
C GLY A 118 5.96 11.89 -14.58
N LEU A 119 5.23 11.74 -13.49
CA LEU A 119 4.09 12.55 -13.12
C LEU A 119 4.43 13.56 -12.04
N GLU A 120 4.00 14.81 -12.26
CA GLU A 120 3.91 15.82 -11.21
C GLU A 120 2.54 15.75 -10.51
N VAL A 121 2.55 15.66 -9.18
CA VAL A 121 1.33 15.60 -8.36
C VAL A 121 0.97 16.99 -7.89
N VAL A 122 -0.18 17.51 -8.31
CA VAL A 122 -0.68 18.85 -7.96
C VAL A 122 -1.04 18.92 -6.47
N ARG A 123 -1.88 17.99 -6.02
CA ARG A 123 -2.31 17.86 -4.62
C ARG A 123 -2.59 16.40 -4.27
N THR A 124 -2.59 16.08 -3.00
CA THR A 124 -2.88 14.75 -2.50
C THR A 124 -4.02 14.78 -1.49
N LYS A 125 -4.69 13.63 -1.33
CA LYS A 125 -5.68 13.40 -0.29
C LYS A 125 -5.52 12.00 0.27
N PRO A 126 -5.43 11.83 1.60
CA PRO A 126 -5.37 10.51 2.20
C PRO A 126 -6.65 9.72 1.93
N ILE A 127 -6.47 8.46 1.54
CA ILE A 127 -7.56 7.49 1.40
C ILE A 127 -7.71 6.72 2.71
N LEU A 128 -6.75 5.87 3.02
CA LEU A 128 -6.68 5.08 4.24
C LEU A 128 -5.28 4.50 4.44
N SER A 129 -5.07 3.87 5.60
CA SER A 129 -3.88 3.07 5.89
C SER A 129 -4.31 1.71 6.41
N TYR A 130 -3.67 0.64 5.92
CA TYR A 130 -4.03 -0.72 6.27
C TYR A 130 -2.80 -1.59 6.53
N LEU A 131 -2.99 -2.72 7.21
CA LEU A 131 -1.96 -3.73 7.39
C LEU A 131 -2.00 -4.71 6.23
N ALA A 132 -0.87 -4.95 5.56
CA ALA A 132 -0.80 -5.79 4.37
C ALA A 132 -1.19 -7.25 4.67
N SER A 133 -0.54 -7.86 5.65
CA SER A 133 -0.82 -9.23 6.10
C SER A 133 -0.39 -9.43 7.56
N PRO A 134 -1.19 -8.95 8.54
CA PRO A 134 -0.77 -8.85 9.95
C PRO A 134 -0.56 -10.20 10.65
N GLY A 135 -0.86 -11.31 9.99
CA GLY A 135 -0.50 -12.65 10.46
C GLY A 135 0.98 -12.99 10.33
N GLY A 136 1.72 -12.30 9.44
CA GLY A 136 3.11 -12.64 9.13
C GLY A 136 4.02 -11.45 8.81
N THR A 137 3.50 -10.25 8.64
CA THR A 137 4.30 -9.04 8.40
C THR A 137 3.78 -7.86 9.20
N SER A 138 4.68 -6.97 9.59
CA SER A 138 4.35 -5.70 10.23
C SER A 138 4.02 -4.58 9.23
N GLU A 139 4.14 -4.86 7.94
CA GLU A 139 3.96 -3.86 6.89
C GLU A 139 2.62 -3.14 6.97
N ARG A 140 2.69 -1.83 6.90
CA ARG A 140 1.55 -0.93 6.76
C ARG A 140 1.69 -0.14 5.47
N LEU A 141 0.65 -0.12 4.65
CA LEU A 141 0.57 0.73 3.48
C LEU A 141 -0.36 1.91 3.77
N SER A 142 0.06 3.09 3.32
CA SER A 142 -0.73 4.32 3.40
C SER A 142 -1.07 4.77 1.98
N ILE A 143 -2.36 4.81 1.65
CA ILE A 143 -2.83 5.14 0.30
C ILE A 143 -3.28 6.60 0.25
N LEU A 144 -2.79 7.31 -0.75
CA LEU A 144 -3.22 8.65 -1.14
C LEU A 144 -3.85 8.60 -2.53
N VAL A 145 -4.79 9.48 -2.82
CA VAL A 145 -5.12 9.87 -4.19
C VAL A 145 -4.41 11.17 -4.52
N GLY A 146 -3.83 11.28 -5.71
CA GLY A 146 -3.12 12.46 -6.20
C GLY A 146 -3.72 12.98 -7.48
N GLU A 147 -3.94 14.29 -7.55
CA GLU A 147 -4.33 14.96 -8.79
C GLU A 147 -3.14 15.09 -9.72
N VAL A 148 -3.30 14.62 -10.94
CA VAL A 148 -2.29 14.66 -11.99
C VAL A 148 -2.90 15.08 -13.34
N ASP A 149 -2.07 15.50 -14.28
CA ASP A 149 -2.43 15.58 -15.72
C ASP A 149 -2.03 14.27 -16.40
N ALA A 150 -3.01 13.38 -16.59
CA ALA A 150 -2.77 12.07 -17.21
C ALA A 150 -2.29 12.17 -18.67
N SER A 151 -2.49 13.29 -19.34
CA SER A 151 -2.02 13.47 -20.74
C SER A 151 -0.49 13.47 -20.87
N THR A 152 0.21 13.73 -19.77
CA THR A 152 1.68 13.72 -19.73
C THR A 152 2.26 12.33 -19.47
N ALA A 153 1.46 11.41 -18.91
CA ALA A 153 1.88 10.07 -18.53
C ALA A 153 2.03 9.17 -19.74
N LYS A 154 3.23 8.67 -19.98
CA LYS A 154 3.53 7.71 -21.08
C LYS A 154 4.92 7.14 -20.96
N GLY A 155 5.15 6.01 -21.63
CA GLY A 155 6.48 5.45 -21.84
C GLY A 155 6.90 4.42 -20.81
N ILE A 156 8.21 4.27 -20.70
CA ILE A 156 8.88 3.35 -19.78
C ILE A 156 9.70 4.19 -18.80
N HIS A 157 9.58 3.88 -17.54
CA HIS A 157 10.19 4.58 -16.42
C HIS A 157 10.89 3.61 -15.47
N GLY A 158 11.28 4.09 -14.30
CA GLY A 158 12.02 3.36 -13.27
C GLY A 158 13.49 3.68 -13.27
N LEU A 159 14.17 3.33 -12.19
CA LEU A 159 15.58 3.59 -11.97
C LEU A 159 16.44 2.45 -12.56
N ALA A 160 17.29 2.80 -13.52
CA ALA A 160 18.15 1.81 -14.20
C ALA A 160 19.13 1.13 -13.24
N GLU A 161 19.62 1.82 -12.21
CA GLU A 161 20.47 1.29 -11.15
C GLU A 161 19.76 0.24 -10.27
N GLU A 162 18.42 0.27 -10.21
CA GLU A 162 17.59 -0.71 -9.50
C GLU A 162 17.06 -1.82 -10.42
N ASN A 163 17.44 -1.79 -11.70
CA ASN A 163 16.93 -2.69 -12.76
C ASN A 163 15.41 -2.60 -12.93
N GLU A 164 14.84 -1.45 -12.66
CA GLU A 164 13.42 -1.21 -12.87
C GLU A 164 13.11 -0.97 -14.35
N ASN A 165 12.03 -1.57 -14.80
CA ASN A 165 11.47 -1.39 -16.14
C ASN A 165 9.96 -1.34 -16.01
N ILE A 166 9.43 -0.12 -15.85
CA ILE A 166 8.05 0.16 -15.47
C ILE A 166 7.32 0.80 -16.65
N ARG A 167 6.26 0.16 -17.12
CA ARG A 167 5.40 0.67 -18.19
C ARG A 167 4.23 1.43 -17.61
N VAL A 168 4.01 2.64 -18.12
CA VAL A 168 2.88 3.49 -17.74
C VAL A 168 1.66 3.20 -18.62
N HIS A 169 0.50 3.06 -17.98
CA HIS A 169 -0.81 2.91 -18.61
C HIS A 169 -1.74 4.03 -18.16
N VAL A 170 -2.35 4.72 -19.11
CA VAL A 170 -3.43 5.68 -18.87
C VAL A 170 -4.73 5.04 -19.30
N VAL A 171 -5.66 4.91 -18.38
CA VAL A 171 -6.96 4.26 -18.63
C VAL A 171 -8.08 5.05 -17.98
N SER A 172 -9.30 4.93 -18.48
CA SER A 172 -10.45 5.50 -17.80
C SER A 172 -10.62 4.86 -16.41
N ARG A 173 -11.12 5.65 -15.46
CA ARG A 173 -11.47 5.15 -14.12
C ARG A 173 -12.39 3.93 -14.19
N GLU A 174 -13.36 3.94 -15.11
CA GLU A 174 -14.29 2.82 -15.31
C GLU A 174 -13.58 1.56 -15.78
N GLN A 175 -12.63 1.69 -16.73
CA GLN A 175 -11.86 0.56 -17.22
C GLN A 175 -10.96 -0.03 -16.12
N ALA A 176 -10.29 0.81 -15.33
CA ALA A 176 -9.47 0.35 -14.22
C ALA A 176 -10.31 -0.41 -13.17
N TYR A 177 -11.52 0.10 -12.85
CA TYR A 177 -12.42 -0.58 -11.94
C TYR A 177 -12.95 -1.90 -12.51
N GLN A 178 -13.28 -1.94 -13.81
CA GLN A 178 -13.65 -3.18 -14.49
C GLN A 178 -12.55 -4.23 -14.39
N TRP A 179 -11.28 -3.86 -14.52
CA TRP A 179 -10.16 -4.79 -14.37
C TRP A 179 -10.02 -5.34 -12.95
N VAL A 180 -10.45 -4.61 -11.92
CA VAL A 180 -10.58 -5.15 -10.56
C VAL A 180 -11.69 -6.21 -10.50
N GLU A 181 -12.86 -5.93 -11.09
CA GLU A 181 -13.97 -6.89 -11.11
C GLU A 181 -13.65 -8.16 -11.92
N GLU A 182 -12.85 -8.04 -12.96
CA GLU A 182 -12.38 -9.16 -13.80
C GLU A 182 -11.20 -9.93 -13.17
N GLY A 183 -10.61 -9.44 -12.07
CA GLY A 183 -9.44 -10.03 -11.43
C GLY A 183 -8.11 -9.82 -12.17
N LYS A 184 -8.06 -8.89 -13.12
CA LYS A 184 -6.81 -8.49 -13.79
C LYS A 184 -5.94 -7.61 -12.89
N ILE A 185 -6.58 -6.83 -12.01
CA ILE A 185 -5.95 -6.09 -10.93
C ILE A 185 -6.35 -6.76 -9.64
N ASP A 186 -5.45 -7.52 -9.04
CA ASP A 186 -5.69 -8.38 -7.89
C ASP A 186 -4.77 -8.08 -6.69
N ASN A 187 -3.83 -7.15 -6.83
CA ASN A 187 -3.01 -6.71 -5.70
C ASN A 187 -3.80 -5.76 -4.78
N ALA A 188 -3.67 -5.96 -3.48
CA ALA A 188 -4.54 -5.35 -2.48
C ALA A 188 -4.55 -3.82 -2.51
N ALA A 189 -3.40 -3.16 -2.69
CA ALA A 189 -3.31 -1.71 -2.70
C ALA A 189 -4.12 -1.10 -3.84
N SER A 190 -3.98 -1.64 -5.06
CA SER A 190 -4.69 -1.19 -6.25
C SER A 190 -6.18 -1.46 -6.16
N VAL A 191 -6.58 -2.65 -5.69
CA VAL A 191 -7.99 -3.00 -5.47
C VAL A 191 -8.65 -2.02 -4.49
N ILE A 192 -8.02 -1.77 -3.33
CA ILE A 192 -8.54 -0.84 -2.32
C ILE A 192 -8.63 0.58 -2.87
N ALA A 193 -7.60 1.07 -3.56
CA ALA A 193 -7.55 2.41 -4.11
C ALA A 193 -8.65 2.64 -5.16
N LEU A 194 -8.82 1.70 -6.10
CA LEU A 194 -9.80 1.81 -7.18
C LEU A 194 -11.24 1.65 -6.67
N GLN A 195 -11.48 0.74 -5.71
CA GLN A 195 -12.79 0.63 -5.05
C GLN A 195 -13.12 1.91 -4.27
N TRP A 196 -12.13 2.49 -3.56
CA TRP A 196 -12.33 3.76 -2.88
C TRP A 196 -12.70 4.88 -3.88
N LEU A 197 -11.96 4.98 -5.00
CA LEU A 197 -12.24 5.98 -6.03
C LEU A 197 -13.66 5.80 -6.59
N GLN A 198 -14.09 4.57 -6.88
CA GLN A 198 -15.44 4.28 -7.37
C GLN A 198 -16.52 4.76 -6.41
N LEU A 199 -16.32 4.60 -5.11
CA LEU A 199 -17.27 5.02 -4.08
C LEU A 199 -17.28 6.55 -3.86
N HIS A 200 -16.15 7.24 -4.08
CA HIS A 200 -15.97 8.64 -3.73
C HIS A 200 -15.79 9.58 -4.93
N TYR A 201 -15.81 9.04 -6.13
CA TYR A 201 -15.51 9.73 -7.38
C TYR A 201 -16.26 11.07 -7.54
N HIS A 202 -17.58 11.07 -7.38
CA HIS A 202 -18.37 12.28 -7.58
C HIS A 202 -17.97 13.42 -6.63
N ASN A 203 -17.72 13.09 -5.38
CA ASN A 203 -17.31 14.07 -4.39
C ASN A 203 -15.90 14.60 -4.67
N LEU A 204 -14.97 13.69 -4.99
CA LEU A 204 -13.59 14.03 -5.29
C LEU A 204 -13.50 14.92 -6.54
N ARG A 205 -14.17 14.52 -7.62
CA ARG A 205 -14.21 15.30 -8.86
C ARG A 205 -14.78 16.70 -8.63
N ASN A 206 -15.91 16.81 -7.94
CA ASN A 206 -16.52 18.10 -7.62
C ASN A 206 -15.62 19.00 -6.75
N GLU A 207 -14.79 18.41 -5.90
CA GLU A 207 -13.82 19.14 -5.06
C GLU A 207 -12.64 19.63 -5.90
N TRP A 208 -12.18 18.84 -6.87
CA TRP A 208 -10.95 19.09 -7.62
C TRP A 208 -11.13 19.81 -8.96
N THR A 209 -12.33 19.86 -9.50
CA THR A 209 -12.63 20.57 -10.77
C THR A 209 -13.28 21.97 -10.55
N LYS A 210 -13.32 22.45 -9.31
CA LYS A 210 -13.71 23.83 -8.97
C LYS A 210 -12.47 24.71 -9.01
#